data_66362ccd2c3c6b24377a5abad1b325b7
#
_entry.id   66362ccd2c3c6b24377a5abad1b325b7
#
_cell.length_a   1.000
_cell.length_b   1.000
_cell.length_c   1.000
_cell.angle_alpha   90.00
_cell.angle_beta   90.00
_cell.angle_gamma   90.00
#
_symmetry.space_group_name_H-M   'P 1'
#
loop_
_entity.id
_entity.type
_entity.pdbx_description
1 polymer ?
#
loop_
_entity_poly.entity_id
_entity_poly.type
_entity_poly.pdbx_seq_one_letter_code
_entity_poly.pdbx_strand_id
1 'polypeptide(L)'
;MSDTSSEHRQPKKYLLDSTFFVAFELAHEGLKEGLREASCLNCTQYRVLIKLAAAEPESIGQKDLGIMLDLKPNVITHAVNKLEDAGFVERIHTPGRRGSRVKVLEAGIKHIEQANPAIIAQLYRIFPTQTAPFRSICEAAVMAGATIEPPLSREMSRKFFASRALASFEVLRKRIEKALEESCDGATFSECRVLQRLGEVGHPMRIVDLARQLKLTSATAVRATDRLAERGWVERMSAPDDRKAVYVACTDEGRHMQQIVLASVDRIAMQYLWSRLAPDRCRDIAMAGHVVMADLQQREEEKRLSTLAQLRPLKQ
;
A
#
# COMPACT_ATOMS: atom_id res chain seq x y z
N MET A 1 9.47 6.73 -49.57
CA MET A 1 10.17 5.84 -48.66
C MET A 1 10.42 6.64 -47.39
N SER A 2 9.46 6.58 -46.47
CA SER A 2 9.51 7.24 -45.18
C SER A 2 9.59 6.14 -44.12
N ASP A 3 10.79 6.10 -43.56
CA ASP A 3 11.20 5.17 -42.52
C ASP A 3 10.57 5.62 -41.17
N THR A 4 9.50 4.97 -40.81
CA THR A 4 8.88 5.12 -39.46
C THR A 4 9.43 4.04 -38.55
N SER A 5 10.68 4.20 -38.13
CA SER A 5 11.21 3.45 -37.00
C SER A 5 10.49 3.89 -35.73
N SER A 6 9.48 3.11 -35.34
CA SER A 6 8.89 3.17 -34.01
C SER A 6 9.96 2.74 -33.00
N GLU A 7 10.73 3.71 -32.49
CA GLU A 7 11.54 3.51 -31.30
C GLU A 7 10.65 2.95 -30.19
N HIS A 8 10.78 1.68 -29.91
CA HIS A 8 10.34 1.06 -28.69
C HIS A 8 11.10 1.73 -27.52
N ARG A 9 10.59 2.88 -27.06
CA ARG A 9 11.06 3.48 -25.80
C ARG A 9 10.83 2.45 -24.71
N GLN A 10 11.92 1.82 -24.25
CA GLN A 10 11.88 1.03 -23.02
C GLN A 10 11.25 1.91 -21.92
N PRO A 11 10.28 1.41 -21.17
CA PRO A 11 9.65 2.18 -20.11
C PRO A 11 10.76 2.66 -19.16
N LYS A 12 10.80 3.98 -18.89
CA LYS A 12 11.74 4.55 -17.93
C LYS A 12 11.58 3.80 -16.61
N LYS A 13 12.67 3.23 -16.12
CA LYS A 13 12.71 2.56 -14.83
C LYS A 13 12.47 3.62 -13.74
N TYR A 14 11.30 3.59 -13.11
CA TYR A 14 11.03 4.45 -11.96
C TYR A 14 11.72 3.85 -10.74
N LEU A 15 12.56 4.64 -10.09
CA LEU A 15 13.28 4.18 -8.90
C LEU A 15 12.29 4.05 -7.76
N LEU A 16 12.12 2.83 -7.28
CA LEU A 16 11.36 2.54 -6.07
C LEU A 16 12.33 2.55 -4.88
N ASP A 17 12.40 3.66 -4.19
CA ASP A 17 13.22 3.82 -2.99
C ASP A 17 12.42 3.61 -1.69
N SER A 18 13.08 3.74 -0.55
CA SER A 18 12.44 3.58 0.76
C SER A 18 11.30 4.58 1.01
N THR A 19 11.34 5.75 0.39
CA THR A 19 10.27 6.76 0.54
C THR A 19 8.98 6.32 -0.14
N PHE A 20 9.08 5.68 -1.31
CA PHE A 20 7.93 5.09 -1.99
C PHE A 20 7.27 4.01 -1.12
N PHE A 21 8.06 3.10 -0.56
CA PHE A 21 7.53 2.04 0.31
C PHE A 21 6.80 2.61 1.53
N VAL A 22 7.37 3.64 2.15
CA VAL A 22 6.74 4.29 3.32
C VAL A 22 5.45 4.98 2.92
N ALA A 23 5.44 5.76 1.84
CA ALA A 23 4.25 6.46 1.37
C ALA A 23 3.14 5.48 0.94
N PHE A 24 3.51 4.40 0.24
CA PHE A 24 2.58 3.35 -0.15
C PHE A 24 1.92 2.68 1.07
N GLU A 25 2.70 2.30 2.08
CA GLU A 25 2.19 1.68 3.29
C GLU A 25 1.29 2.63 4.09
N LEU A 26 1.71 3.88 4.24
CA LEU A 26 0.90 4.90 4.93
C LEU A 26 -0.42 5.17 4.20
N ALA A 27 -0.40 5.25 2.87
CA ALA A 27 -1.62 5.42 2.09
C ALA A 27 -2.55 4.20 2.23
N HIS A 28 -2.00 3.00 2.15
CA HIS A 28 -2.76 1.76 2.31
C HIS A 28 -3.39 1.66 3.72
N GLU A 29 -2.61 1.87 4.77
CA GLU A 29 -3.13 1.84 6.15
C GLU A 29 -4.15 2.96 6.41
N GLY A 30 -3.93 4.15 5.84
CA GLY A 30 -4.91 5.24 5.93
C GLY A 30 -6.25 4.90 5.28
N LEU A 31 -6.22 4.32 4.09
CA LEU A 31 -7.44 3.90 3.42
C LEU A 31 -8.15 2.77 4.19
N LYS A 32 -7.40 1.83 4.78
CA LYS A 32 -7.95 0.78 5.64
C LYS A 32 -8.58 1.33 6.91
N GLU A 33 -7.93 2.31 7.54
CA GLU A 33 -8.49 2.97 8.73
C GLU A 33 -9.80 3.68 8.41
N GLY A 34 -9.85 4.40 7.29
CA GLY A 34 -11.08 5.02 6.80
C GLY A 34 -12.20 4.03 6.56
N LEU A 35 -11.90 2.84 6.03
CA LEU A 35 -12.87 1.78 5.90
C LEU A 35 -13.35 1.29 7.27
N ARG A 36 -12.45 1.09 8.23
CA ARG A 36 -12.80 0.62 9.57
C ARG A 36 -13.69 1.59 10.33
N GLU A 37 -13.50 2.90 10.13
CA GLU A 37 -14.36 3.93 10.71
C GLU A 37 -15.75 4.00 10.05
N ALA A 38 -15.82 3.72 8.76
CA ALA A 38 -17.02 3.94 7.93
C ALA A 38 -17.85 2.68 7.68
N SER A 39 -17.34 1.50 8.00
CA SER A 39 -17.95 0.23 7.57
C SER A 39 -17.79 -0.87 8.61
N CYS A 40 -18.82 -1.73 8.72
CA CYS A 40 -18.74 -2.96 9.48
C CYS A 40 -17.98 -4.09 8.76
N LEU A 41 -17.58 -3.87 7.50
CA LEU A 41 -16.89 -4.83 6.66
C LEU A 41 -15.37 -4.75 6.84
N ASN A 42 -14.71 -5.90 6.85
CA ASN A 42 -13.26 -5.93 6.70
C ASN A 42 -12.84 -5.67 5.23
N CYS A 43 -11.55 -5.41 5.03
CA CYS A 43 -11.01 -5.10 3.70
C CYS A 43 -11.32 -6.16 2.64
N THR A 44 -11.28 -7.45 2.99
CA THR A 44 -11.59 -8.55 2.06
C THR A 44 -13.06 -8.56 1.64
N GLN A 45 -13.97 -8.42 2.59
CA GLN A 45 -15.42 -8.33 2.32
C GLN A 45 -15.73 -7.09 1.47
N TYR A 46 -15.12 -5.96 1.81
CA TYR A 46 -15.32 -4.72 1.07
C TYR A 46 -14.80 -4.80 -0.38
N ARG A 47 -13.65 -5.47 -0.61
CA ARG A 47 -13.13 -5.73 -1.96
C ARG A 47 -14.11 -6.57 -2.80
N VAL A 48 -14.72 -7.60 -2.21
CA VAL A 48 -15.74 -8.41 -2.87
C VAL A 48 -16.94 -7.53 -3.23
N LEU A 49 -17.41 -6.70 -2.31
CA LEU A 49 -18.55 -5.80 -2.54
C LEU A 49 -18.26 -4.79 -3.66
N ILE A 50 -17.10 -4.15 -3.67
CA ILE A 50 -16.67 -3.21 -4.72
C ILE A 50 -16.61 -3.91 -6.08
N LYS A 51 -16.12 -5.15 -6.15
CA LYS A 51 -16.05 -5.90 -7.41
C LYS A 51 -17.44 -6.24 -7.94
N LEU A 52 -18.36 -6.62 -7.07
CA LEU A 52 -19.76 -6.87 -7.43
C LEU A 52 -20.47 -5.59 -7.90
N ALA A 53 -20.26 -4.47 -7.19
CA ALA A 53 -20.80 -3.19 -7.62
C ALA A 53 -20.25 -2.74 -8.99
N ALA A 54 -18.98 -3.02 -9.27
CA ALA A 54 -18.38 -2.72 -10.58
C ALA A 54 -18.92 -3.60 -11.73
N ALA A 55 -19.62 -4.68 -11.44
CA ALA A 55 -20.28 -5.53 -12.43
C ALA A 55 -21.76 -5.19 -12.64
N GLU A 56 -22.34 -4.37 -11.76
CA GLU A 56 -23.76 -4.01 -11.84
C GLU A 56 -24.16 -3.54 -13.26
N PRO A 57 -25.28 -4.01 -13.84
CA PRO A 57 -26.35 -4.81 -13.22
C PRO A 57 -26.11 -6.34 -13.24
N GLU A 58 -24.95 -6.81 -13.70
CA GLU A 58 -24.67 -8.23 -13.85
C GLU A 58 -24.27 -8.88 -12.53
N SER A 59 -24.36 -10.21 -12.49
CA SER A 59 -23.88 -11.05 -11.38
C SER A 59 -22.57 -11.73 -11.74
N ILE A 60 -21.73 -12.02 -10.73
CA ILE A 60 -20.45 -12.73 -10.92
C ILE A 60 -20.51 -14.09 -10.22
N GLY A 61 -19.96 -15.13 -10.86
CA GLY A 61 -19.78 -16.43 -10.24
C GLY A 61 -18.80 -16.39 -9.08
N GLN A 62 -19.04 -17.10 -7.98
CA GLN A 62 -18.12 -17.11 -6.84
C GLN A 62 -16.70 -17.58 -7.20
N LYS A 63 -16.59 -18.56 -8.13
CA LYS A 63 -15.30 -18.99 -8.64
C LYS A 63 -14.57 -17.86 -9.37
N ASP A 64 -15.29 -17.13 -10.21
CA ASP A 64 -14.73 -16.00 -10.99
C ASP A 64 -14.29 -14.86 -10.06
N LEU A 65 -15.08 -14.57 -9.01
CA LEU A 65 -14.68 -13.61 -7.96
C LEU A 65 -13.35 -14.02 -7.29
N GLY A 66 -13.18 -15.31 -7.00
CA GLY A 66 -11.92 -15.83 -6.44
C GLY A 66 -10.73 -15.57 -7.36
N ILE A 67 -10.88 -15.84 -8.64
CA ILE A 67 -9.84 -15.61 -9.66
C ILE A 67 -9.57 -14.10 -9.80
N MET A 68 -10.60 -13.27 -9.95
CA MET A 68 -10.47 -11.83 -10.14
C MET A 68 -9.81 -11.12 -8.97
N LEU A 69 -10.06 -11.59 -7.74
CA LEU A 69 -9.57 -10.97 -6.51
C LEU A 69 -8.32 -11.64 -5.94
N ASP A 70 -7.83 -12.70 -6.60
CA ASP A 70 -6.72 -13.53 -6.10
C ASP A 70 -6.98 -14.02 -4.66
N LEU A 71 -8.18 -14.62 -4.46
CA LEU A 71 -8.65 -15.12 -3.17
C LEU A 71 -9.02 -16.61 -3.25
N LYS A 72 -8.72 -17.32 -2.17
CA LYS A 72 -9.07 -18.74 -2.04
C LYS A 72 -10.59 -18.93 -1.99
N PRO A 73 -11.15 -20.05 -2.49
CA PRO A 73 -12.60 -20.29 -2.53
C PRO A 73 -13.30 -20.17 -1.17
N ASN A 74 -12.67 -20.67 -0.09
CA ASN A 74 -13.22 -20.56 1.25
C ASN A 74 -13.30 -19.11 1.76
N VAL A 75 -12.34 -18.26 1.38
CA VAL A 75 -12.32 -16.83 1.73
C VAL A 75 -13.47 -16.11 1.02
N ILE A 76 -13.70 -16.41 -0.27
CA ILE A 76 -14.81 -15.86 -1.04
C ILE A 76 -16.15 -16.29 -0.42
N THR A 77 -16.30 -17.58 -0.12
CA THR A 77 -17.54 -18.10 0.48
C THR A 77 -17.86 -17.39 1.81
N HIS A 78 -16.85 -17.24 2.67
CA HIS A 78 -17.02 -16.54 3.94
C HIS A 78 -17.35 -15.05 3.75
N ALA A 79 -16.67 -14.37 2.81
CA ALA A 79 -16.95 -12.97 2.52
C ALA A 79 -18.38 -12.77 1.98
N VAL A 80 -18.80 -13.62 1.02
CA VAL A 80 -20.15 -13.56 0.44
C VAL A 80 -21.22 -13.85 1.50
N ASN A 81 -21.02 -14.83 2.40
CA ASN A 81 -21.96 -15.09 3.48
C ASN A 81 -22.17 -13.84 4.35
N LYS A 82 -21.05 -13.18 4.74
CA LYS A 82 -21.13 -11.96 5.57
C LYS A 82 -21.81 -10.78 4.85
N LEU A 83 -21.59 -10.66 3.55
CA LEU A 83 -22.25 -9.63 2.73
C LEU A 83 -23.75 -9.91 2.56
N GLU A 84 -24.12 -11.17 2.44
CA GLU A 84 -25.51 -11.61 2.34
C GLU A 84 -26.24 -11.44 3.69
N ASP A 85 -25.61 -11.83 4.80
CA ASP A 85 -26.11 -11.58 6.16
C ASP A 85 -26.35 -10.08 6.43
N ALA A 86 -25.52 -9.20 5.84
CA ALA A 86 -25.66 -7.75 5.92
C ALA A 86 -26.70 -7.16 4.94
N GLY A 87 -27.28 -7.97 4.06
CA GLY A 87 -28.23 -7.51 3.05
C GLY A 87 -27.62 -6.70 1.92
N PHE A 88 -26.32 -6.83 1.66
CA PHE A 88 -25.61 -6.08 0.63
C PHE A 88 -25.53 -6.80 -0.70
N VAL A 89 -25.67 -8.11 -0.71
CA VAL A 89 -25.63 -8.97 -1.91
C VAL A 89 -26.69 -10.06 -1.80
N GLU A 90 -27.00 -10.67 -2.95
CA GLU A 90 -27.84 -11.88 -3.02
C GLU A 90 -27.17 -12.96 -3.86
N ARG A 91 -27.41 -14.23 -3.51
CA ARG A 91 -27.05 -15.38 -4.33
C ARG A 91 -28.16 -15.71 -5.32
N ILE A 92 -27.76 -15.84 -6.57
CA ILE A 92 -28.63 -16.26 -7.67
C ILE A 92 -28.28 -17.70 -8.02
N HIS A 93 -29.23 -18.60 -7.87
CA HIS A 93 -29.12 -19.98 -8.29
C HIS A 93 -29.73 -20.13 -9.69
N THR A 94 -28.92 -20.51 -10.67
CA THR A 94 -29.41 -20.79 -12.02
C THR A 94 -29.70 -22.30 -12.14
N PRO A 95 -30.94 -22.71 -12.41
CA PRO A 95 -31.26 -24.12 -12.64
C PRO A 95 -30.37 -24.76 -13.70
N GLY A 96 -29.81 -25.95 -13.42
CA GLY A 96 -28.95 -26.69 -14.36
C GLY A 96 -27.49 -26.22 -14.42
N ARG A 97 -27.08 -25.16 -13.72
CA ARG A 97 -25.67 -24.76 -13.60
C ARG A 97 -25.13 -25.06 -12.21
N ARG A 98 -23.92 -25.66 -12.16
CA ARG A 98 -23.21 -25.83 -10.89
C ARG A 98 -22.58 -24.49 -10.45
N GLY A 99 -22.77 -24.14 -9.17
CA GLY A 99 -22.24 -22.92 -8.54
C GLY A 99 -23.26 -21.79 -8.46
N SER A 100 -23.08 -20.92 -7.46
CA SER A 100 -23.89 -19.71 -7.27
C SER A 100 -23.23 -18.49 -7.91
N ARG A 101 -24.06 -17.63 -8.46
CA ARG A 101 -23.66 -16.27 -8.86
C ARG A 101 -24.08 -15.32 -7.76
N VAL A 102 -23.36 -14.20 -7.64
CA VAL A 102 -23.61 -13.19 -6.62
C VAL A 102 -23.86 -11.86 -7.33
N LYS A 103 -24.89 -11.16 -6.88
CA LYS A 103 -25.26 -9.83 -7.36
C LYS A 103 -25.24 -8.85 -6.19
N VAL A 104 -24.80 -7.62 -6.42
CA VAL A 104 -24.92 -6.54 -5.45
C VAL A 104 -26.38 -6.08 -5.38
N LEU A 105 -26.82 -5.72 -4.17
CA LEU A 105 -28.11 -5.08 -3.92
C LEU A 105 -27.94 -3.55 -3.78
N GLU A 106 -29.02 -2.81 -3.90
CA GLU A 106 -29.03 -1.35 -3.73
C GLU A 106 -28.46 -0.91 -2.38
N ALA A 107 -28.74 -1.67 -1.31
CA ALA A 107 -28.16 -1.42 0.02
C ALA A 107 -26.64 -1.52 0.03
N GLY A 108 -26.06 -2.46 -0.73
CA GLY A 108 -24.62 -2.59 -0.88
C GLY A 108 -24.00 -1.41 -1.63
N ILE A 109 -24.65 -0.92 -2.68
CA ILE A 109 -24.21 0.28 -3.42
C ILE A 109 -24.26 1.50 -2.51
N LYS A 110 -25.36 1.74 -1.79
CA LYS A 110 -25.49 2.84 -0.82
C LYS A 110 -24.42 2.77 0.28
N HIS A 111 -24.09 1.56 0.74
CA HIS A 111 -23.02 1.38 1.72
C HIS A 111 -21.65 1.84 1.17
N ILE A 112 -21.34 1.51 -0.09
CA ILE A 112 -20.12 2.00 -0.74
C ILE A 112 -20.14 3.53 -0.90
N GLU A 113 -21.26 4.11 -1.31
CA GLU A 113 -21.43 5.55 -1.47
C GLU A 113 -21.19 6.31 -0.16
N GLN A 114 -21.59 5.76 0.96
CA GLN A 114 -21.38 6.31 2.31
C GLN A 114 -19.92 6.15 2.78
N ALA A 115 -19.33 4.98 2.54
CA ALA A 115 -17.99 4.67 3.00
C ALA A 115 -16.90 5.39 2.19
N ASN A 116 -17.08 5.58 0.88
CA ASN A 116 -16.05 6.13 0.01
C ASN A 116 -15.52 7.52 0.41
N PRO A 117 -16.36 8.52 0.77
CA PRO A 117 -15.87 9.80 1.27
C PRO A 117 -15.11 9.68 2.59
N ALA A 118 -15.53 8.80 3.50
CA ALA A 118 -14.86 8.61 4.78
C ALA A 118 -13.48 7.96 4.61
N ILE A 119 -13.33 7.03 3.66
CA ILE A 119 -12.06 6.42 3.32
C ILE A 119 -11.05 7.49 2.84
N ILE A 120 -11.46 8.39 1.94
CA ILE A 120 -10.57 9.46 1.47
C ILE A 120 -10.30 10.50 2.55
N ALA A 121 -11.25 10.80 3.42
CA ALA A 121 -11.10 11.76 4.51
C ALA A 121 -10.00 11.33 5.49
N GLN A 122 -9.90 10.03 5.77
CA GLN A 122 -8.82 9.50 6.62
C GLN A 122 -7.45 9.64 5.97
N LEU A 123 -7.36 9.44 4.65
CA LEU A 123 -6.12 9.68 3.92
C LEU A 123 -5.67 11.15 4.07
N TYR A 124 -6.59 12.12 4.02
CA TYR A 124 -6.28 13.53 4.24
C TYR A 124 -5.85 13.87 5.67
N ARG A 125 -6.23 13.08 6.67
CA ARG A 125 -5.71 13.23 8.05
C ARG A 125 -4.27 12.78 8.17
N ILE A 126 -3.90 11.70 7.49
CA ILE A 126 -2.53 11.17 7.50
C ILE A 126 -1.61 12.08 6.69
N PHE A 127 -2.04 12.49 5.52
CA PHE A 127 -1.34 13.41 4.64
C PHE A 127 -2.03 14.77 4.66
N PRO A 128 -1.69 15.67 5.60
CA PRO A 128 -2.34 16.97 5.65
C PRO A 128 -2.08 17.74 4.37
N THR A 129 -3.15 18.03 3.76
CA THR A 129 -3.31 18.70 2.47
C THR A 129 -3.48 20.21 2.66
N GLN A 130 -2.78 20.79 3.64
CA GLN A 130 -2.87 22.23 3.90
C GLN A 130 -2.31 23.05 2.75
N THR A 131 -1.45 22.47 1.92
CA THR A 131 -0.99 23.10 0.69
C THR A 131 -1.62 22.43 -0.53
N ALA A 132 -2.08 23.25 -1.50
CA ALA A 132 -2.73 22.76 -2.71
C ALA A 132 -1.91 21.72 -3.51
N PRO A 133 -0.57 21.84 -3.65
CA PRO A 133 0.22 20.83 -4.33
C PRO A 133 0.15 19.44 -3.67
N PHE A 134 0.13 19.39 -2.35
CA PHE A 134 0.06 18.13 -1.59
C PHE A 134 -1.25 17.40 -1.80
N ARG A 135 -2.34 18.14 -1.72
CA ARG A 135 -3.68 17.60 -1.95
C ARG A 135 -3.79 17.01 -3.35
N SER A 136 -3.30 17.73 -4.34
CA SER A 136 -3.30 17.27 -5.73
C SER A 136 -2.51 15.96 -5.92
N ILE A 137 -1.36 15.81 -5.25
CA ILE A 137 -0.55 14.59 -5.30
C ILE A 137 -1.29 13.41 -4.66
N CYS A 138 -1.89 13.59 -3.47
CA CYS A 138 -2.68 12.54 -2.81
C CYS A 138 -3.88 12.11 -3.67
N GLU A 139 -4.61 13.06 -4.22
CA GLU A 139 -5.73 12.78 -5.12
C GLU A 139 -5.27 12.05 -6.38
N ALA A 140 -4.17 12.45 -6.99
CA ALA A 140 -3.59 11.78 -8.14
C ALA A 140 -3.17 10.34 -7.82
N ALA A 141 -2.57 10.09 -6.64
CA ALA A 141 -2.19 8.76 -6.19
C ALA A 141 -3.41 7.85 -5.98
N VAL A 142 -4.49 8.37 -5.37
CA VAL A 142 -5.74 7.62 -5.18
C VAL A 142 -6.41 7.33 -6.52
N MET A 143 -6.50 8.31 -7.41
CA MET A 143 -7.06 8.11 -8.75
C MET A 143 -6.25 7.09 -9.56
N ALA A 144 -4.93 7.17 -9.51
CA ALA A 144 -4.05 6.22 -10.16
C ALA A 144 -4.21 4.81 -9.56
N GLY A 145 -4.23 4.70 -8.23
CA GLY A 145 -4.51 3.45 -7.53
C GLY A 145 -5.83 2.81 -7.97
N ALA A 146 -6.88 3.60 -8.12
CA ALA A 146 -8.18 3.11 -8.59
C ALA A 146 -8.18 2.57 -10.01
N THR A 147 -7.17 2.89 -10.84
CA THR A 147 -7.05 2.38 -12.22
C THR A 147 -6.27 1.06 -12.33
N ILE A 148 -5.58 0.64 -11.27
CA ILE A 148 -4.82 -0.64 -11.23
C ILE A 148 -5.78 -1.83 -11.49
N GLU A 149 -6.95 -1.82 -10.84
CA GLU A 149 -8.04 -2.72 -11.16
C GLU A 149 -9.16 -1.93 -11.88
N PRO A 150 -9.19 -1.90 -13.20
CA PRO A 150 -10.23 -1.16 -13.93
C PRO A 150 -11.63 -1.71 -13.58
N PRO A 151 -12.65 -0.86 -13.55
CA PRO A 151 -14.02 -1.29 -13.31
C PRO A 151 -14.52 -2.19 -14.44
N LEU A 152 -15.43 -3.10 -14.12
CA LEU A 152 -16.05 -3.98 -15.10
C LEU A 152 -17.05 -3.24 -16.01
N SER A 153 -17.67 -2.16 -15.51
CA SER A 153 -18.54 -1.28 -16.27
C SER A 153 -17.92 0.10 -16.50
N ARG A 154 -18.30 0.76 -17.62
CA ARG A 154 -17.87 2.13 -17.94
C ARG A 154 -18.40 3.16 -16.94
N GLU A 155 -19.58 2.94 -16.40
CA GLU A 155 -20.19 3.82 -15.42
C GLU A 155 -19.39 3.88 -14.13
N MET A 156 -18.88 2.72 -13.68
CA MET A 156 -18.02 2.63 -12.49
C MET A 156 -16.65 3.27 -12.67
N SER A 157 -16.23 3.59 -13.89
CA SER A 157 -14.91 4.19 -14.16
C SER A 157 -14.68 5.52 -13.41
N ARG A 158 -15.76 6.25 -13.12
CA ARG A 158 -15.74 7.56 -12.45
C ARG A 158 -16.31 7.56 -11.04
N LYS A 159 -16.61 6.37 -10.49
CA LYS A 159 -17.20 6.24 -9.15
C LYS A 159 -16.22 5.58 -8.17
N PHE A 160 -16.34 5.90 -6.90
CA PHE A 160 -15.70 5.20 -5.79
C PHE A 160 -14.18 5.08 -5.85
N PHE A 161 -13.47 6.15 -6.27
CA PHE A 161 -12.01 6.12 -6.43
C PHE A 161 -11.27 5.66 -5.17
N ALA A 162 -11.63 6.17 -3.98
CA ALA A 162 -10.95 5.80 -2.73
C ALA A 162 -11.17 4.33 -2.40
N SER A 163 -12.38 3.83 -2.54
CA SER A 163 -12.72 2.41 -2.32
C SER A 163 -12.03 1.48 -3.30
N ARG A 164 -11.94 1.88 -4.56
CA ARG A 164 -11.24 1.12 -5.61
C ARG A 164 -9.72 1.15 -5.41
N ALA A 165 -9.16 2.29 -5.02
CA ALA A 165 -7.75 2.42 -4.69
C ALA A 165 -7.38 1.53 -3.49
N LEU A 166 -8.21 1.50 -2.44
CA LEU A 166 -8.02 0.60 -1.31
C LEU A 166 -7.97 -0.87 -1.76
N ALA A 167 -8.94 -1.29 -2.58
CA ALA A 167 -8.97 -2.66 -3.10
C ALA A 167 -7.71 -2.99 -3.92
N SER A 168 -7.30 -2.09 -4.81
CA SER A 168 -6.13 -2.25 -5.66
C SER A 168 -4.83 -2.26 -4.88
N PHE A 169 -4.67 -1.37 -3.90
CA PHE A 169 -3.48 -1.33 -3.04
C PHE A 169 -3.35 -2.60 -2.20
N GLU A 170 -4.45 -3.14 -1.68
CA GLU A 170 -4.43 -4.42 -0.97
C GLU A 170 -3.96 -5.57 -1.87
N VAL A 171 -4.41 -5.62 -3.13
CA VAL A 171 -3.95 -6.62 -4.10
C VAL A 171 -2.46 -6.44 -4.40
N LEU A 172 -2.04 -5.22 -4.71
CA LEU A 172 -0.66 -4.92 -5.04
C LEU A 172 0.27 -5.27 -3.87
N ARG A 173 -0.12 -4.89 -2.65
CA ARG A 173 0.63 -5.20 -1.43
C ARG A 173 0.81 -6.71 -1.26
N LYS A 174 -0.25 -7.49 -1.38
CA LYS A 174 -0.19 -8.96 -1.26
C LYS A 174 0.69 -9.60 -2.33
N ARG A 175 0.65 -9.09 -3.56
CA ARG A 175 1.52 -9.57 -4.64
C ARG A 175 2.99 -9.24 -4.39
N ILE A 176 3.28 -8.06 -3.85
CA ILE A 176 4.63 -7.70 -3.43
C ILE A 176 5.07 -8.62 -2.29
N GLU A 177 4.27 -8.80 -1.23
CA GLU A 177 4.57 -9.69 -0.12
C GLU A 177 4.88 -11.11 -0.59
N LYS A 178 4.04 -11.67 -1.46
CA LYS A 178 4.27 -13.00 -2.03
C LYS A 178 5.58 -13.07 -2.84
N ALA A 179 5.85 -12.07 -3.68
CA ALA A 179 7.09 -12.03 -4.46
C ALA A 179 8.33 -11.93 -3.57
N LEU A 180 8.26 -11.20 -2.48
CA LEU A 180 9.34 -11.09 -1.48
C LEU A 180 9.51 -12.40 -0.71
N GLU A 181 8.42 -13.04 -0.29
CA GLU A 181 8.46 -14.36 0.35
C GLU A 181 9.14 -15.41 -0.53
N GLU A 182 8.83 -15.41 -1.84
CA GLU A 182 9.40 -16.35 -2.80
C GLU A 182 10.88 -16.04 -3.15
N SER A 183 11.28 -14.77 -3.17
CA SER A 183 12.59 -14.34 -3.68
C SER A 183 13.60 -13.98 -2.58
N CYS A 184 13.14 -13.72 -1.36
CA CYS A 184 13.92 -13.12 -0.28
C CYS A 184 13.80 -13.93 1.02
N ASP A 185 13.79 -15.27 0.93
CA ASP A 185 13.79 -16.17 2.07
C ASP A 185 12.71 -15.84 3.12
N GLY A 186 11.50 -15.56 2.66
CA GLY A 186 10.37 -15.23 3.54
C GLY A 186 10.49 -13.88 4.28
N ALA A 187 11.31 -12.96 3.78
CA ALA A 187 11.44 -11.63 4.40
C ALA A 187 10.12 -10.88 4.37
N THR A 188 9.77 -10.27 5.50
CA THR A 188 8.56 -9.44 5.62
C THR A 188 8.74 -8.08 4.95
N PHE A 189 7.63 -7.44 4.62
CA PHE A 189 7.65 -6.09 4.03
C PHE A 189 8.39 -5.07 4.92
N SER A 190 8.28 -5.18 6.25
CA SER A 190 9.02 -4.32 7.18
C SER A 190 10.52 -4.58 7.17
N GLU A 191 10.95 -5.83 7.07
CA GLU A 191 12.36 -6.21 6.91
C GLU A 191 12.94 -5.67 5.61
N CYS A 192 12.20 -5.81 4.51
CA CYS A 192 12.60 -5.26 3.21
C CYS A 192 12.74 -3.73 3.24
N ARG A 193 11.84 -3.01 3.93
CA ARG A 193 11.94 -1.55 4.11
C ARG A 193 13.21 -1.14 4.87
N VAL A 194 13.53 -1.86 5.96
CA VAL A 194 14.76 -1.61 6.74
C VAL A 194 15.99 -1.89 5.89
N LEU A 195 16.05 -3.02 5.23
CA LEU A 195 17.16 -3.39 4.36
C LEU A 195 17.37 -2.39 3.21
N GLN A 196 16.27 -1.97 2.58
CA GLN A 196 16.28 -0.95 1.53
C GLN A 196 16.89 0.35 2.02
N ARG A 197 16.44 0.84 3.18
CA ARG A 197 16.93 2.11 3.74
C ARG A 197 18.41 2.04 4.10
N LEU A 198 18.86 0.97 4.71
CA LEU A 198 20.26 0.78 5.07
C LEU A 198 21.18 0.72 3.84
N GLY A 199 20.72 0.05 2.78
CA GLY A 199 21.47 -0.01 1.52
C GLY A 199 21.56 1.35 0.81
N GLU A 200 20.49 2.17 0.86
CA GLU A 200 20.47 3.52 0.30
C GLU A 200 21.43 4.48 1.00
N VAL A 201 21.45 4.40 2.33
CA VAL A 201 22.25 5.31 3.15
C VAL A 201 23.74 4.93 3.11
N GLY A 202 24.05 3.64 3.04
CA GLY A 202 25.41 3.14 2.92
C GLY A 202 26.27 3.30 4.17
N HIS A 203 25.71 3.68 5.32
CA HIS A 203 26.41 3.82 6.60
C HIS A 203 25.53 3.32 7.76
N PRO A 204 26.10 3.01 8.94
CA PRO A 204 25.34 2.57 10.10
C PRO A 204 24.30 3.59 10.55
N MET A 205 23.09 3.11 10.88
CA MET A 205 21.99 3.92 11.41
C MET A 205 21.54 3.43 12.78
N ARG A 206 21.11 4.34 13.65
CA ARG A 206 20.44 3.97 14.91
C ARG A 206 19.09 3.33 14.62
N ILE A 207 18.74 2.26 15.35
CA ILE A 207 17.42 1.60 15.18
C ILE A 207 16.27 2.58 15.41
N VAL A 208 16.42 3.51 16.35
CA VAL A 208 15.40 4.55 16.62
C VAL A 208 15.21 5.48 15.42
N ASP A 209 16.30 5.84 14.74
CA ASP A 209 16.24 6.70 13.54
C ASP A 209 15.63 5.94 12.34
N LEU A 210 15.96 4.66 12.19
CA LEU A 210 15.30 3.78 11.22
C LEU A 210 13.80 3.68 11.45
N ALA A 211 13.39 3.45 12.71
CA ALA A 211 11.97 3.39 13.08
C ALA A 211 11.25 4.68 12.70
N ARG A 212 11.84 5.83 13.06
CA ARG A 212 11.26 7.15 12.75
C ARG A 212 11.17 7.41 11.26
N GLN A 213 12.26 7.22 10.51
CA GLN A 213 12.31 7.49 9.07
C GLN A 213 11.39 6.57 8.27
N LEU A 214 11.27 5.31 8.68
CA LEU A 214 10.44 4.33 8.01
C LEU A 214 9.00 4.28 8.55
N LYS A 215 8.64 5.17 9.51
CA LYS A 215 7.31 5.16 10.16
C LYS A 215 6.93 3.77 10.71
N LEU A 216 7.91 3.11 11.31
CA LEU A 216 7.74 1.85 12.02
C LEU A 216 7.60 2.10 13.52
N THR A 217 6.88 1.23 14.22
CA THR A 217 6.97 1.21 15.68
C THR A 217 8.38 0.75 16.10
N SER A 218 8.87 1.22 17.24
CA SER A 218 10.17 0.78 17.77
C SER A 218 10.27 -0.74 17.86
N ALA A 219 9.20 -1.39 18.31
CA ALA A 219 9.15 -2.86 18.41
C ALA A 219 9.24 -3.53 17.03
N THR A 220 8.61 -2.96 16.01
CA THR A 220 8.68 -3.49 14.63
C THR A 220 10.08 -3.31 14.04
N ALA A 221 10.71 -2.15 14.24
CA ALA A 221 12.07 -1.91 13.77
C ALA A 221 13.09 -2.84 14.44
N VAL A 222 12.97 -3.04 15.76
CA VAL A 222 13.83 -3.98 16.49
C VAL A 222 13.66 -5.39 15.93
N ARG A 223 12.44 -5.92 15.84
CA ARG A 223 12.19 -7.26 15.30
C ARG A 223 12.68 -7.43 13.87
N ALA A 224 12.49 -6.42 13.04
CA ALA A 224 12.98 -6.46 11.64
C ALA A 224 14.51 -6.53 11.61
N THR A 225 15.20 -5.70 12.40
CA THR A 225 16.67 -5.72 12.48
C THR A 225 17.21 -7.01 13.10
N ASP A 226 16.53 -7.61 14.09
CA ASP A 226 16.91 -8.92 14.65
C ASP A 226 16.89 -10.01 13.58
N ARG A 227 15.78 -10.12 12.84
CA ARG A 227 15.65 -11.12 11.79
C ARG A 227 16.61 -10.92 10.62
N LEU A 228 16.88 -9.68 10.26
CA LEU A 228 17.89 -9.37 9.24
C LEU A 228 19.31 -9.74 9.72
N ALA A 229 19.61 -9.54 11.00
CA ALA A 229 20.89 -9.93 11.59
C ALA A 229 21.03 -11.46 11.69
N GLU A 230 19.96 -12.20 12.05
CA GLU A 230 19.92 -13.66 12.04
C GLU A 230 20.21 -14.23 10.65
N ARG A 231 19.80 -13.54 9.59
CA ARG A 231 20.11 -13.92 8.19
C ARG A 231 21.50 -13.45 7.72
N GLY A 232 22.22 -12.69 8.52
CA GLY A 232 23.52 -12.10 8.14
C GLY A 232 23.43 -10.95 7.15
N TRP A 233 22.24 -10.39 6.91
CA TRP A 233 22.06 -9.27 5.95
C TRP A 233 22.36 -7.91 6.56
N VAL A 234 22.35 -7.82 7.87
CA VAL A 234 22.79 -6.63 8.62
C VAL A 234 23.66 -7.06 9.80
N GLU A 235 24.51 -6.15 10.24
CA GLU A 235 25.29 -6.29 11.46
C GLU A 235 24.89 -5.23 12.49
N ARG A 236 24.92 -5.60 13.78
CA ARG A 236 24.66 -4.72 14.90
C ARG A 236 25.96 -4.20 15.47
N MET A 237 25.97 -2.92 15.76
CA MET A 237 27.14 -2.20 16.26
C MET A 237 26.75 -1.39 17.49
N SER A 238 27.67 -1.25 18.43
CA SER A 238 27.53 -0.34 19.59
C SER A 238 28.52 0.83 19.46
N ALA A 239 28.11 2.00 19.91
CA ALA A 239 29.04 3.12 19.99
C ALA A 239 29.89 3.02 21.28
N PRO A 240 31.19 3.35 21.23
CA PRO A 240 32.05 3.35 22.43
C PRO A 240 31.53 4.27 23.55
N ASP A 241 30.99 5.42 23.17
CA ASP A 241 30.55 6.47 24.07
C ASP A 241 29.06 6.37 24.46
N ASP A 242 28.29 5.48 23.82
CA ASP A 242 26.86 5.27 24.12
C ASP A 242 26.51 3.78 24.01
N ARG A 243 26.77 3.04 25.06
CA ARG A 243 26.48 1.58 25.14
C ARG A 243 24.98 1.23 24.99
N LYS A 244 24.08 2.20 25.14
CA LYS A 244 22.65 2.01 24.97
C LYS A 244 22.20 2.19 23.52
N ALA A 245 23.02 2.86 22.69
CA ALA A 245 22.71 3.08 21.29
C ALA A 245 23.10 1.85 20.45
N VAL A 246 22.12 1.23 19.82
CA VAL A 246 22.34 0.16 18.87
C VAL A 246 22.25 0.72 17.46
N TYR A 247 23.34 0.57 16.71
CA TYR A 247 23.45 0.89 15.30
C TYR A 247 23.32 -0.39 14.47
N VAL A 248 22.85 -0.23 13.24
CA VAL A 248 22.71 -1.33 12.28
C VAL A 248 23.30 -0.90 10.94
N ALA A 249 24.12 -1.74 10.36
CA ALA A 249 24.71 -1.54 9.04
C ALA A 249 24.35 -2.69 8.11
N CYS A 250 24.25 -2.39 6.82
CA CYS A 250 24.03 -3.40 5.78
C CYS A 250 25.35 -4.12 5.50
N THR A 251 25.34 -5.46 5.50
CA THR A 251 26.49 -6.29 5.08
C THR A 251 26.59 -6.37 3.56
N ASP A 252 27.63 -6.98 3.02
CA ASP A 252 27.76 -7.24 1.57
C ASP A 252 26.63 -8.18 1.09
N GLU A 253 26.32 -9.21 1.84
CA GLU A 253 25.19 -10.10 1.58
C GLU A 253 23.86 -9.35 1.62
N GLY A 254 23.69 -8.45 2.61
CA GLY A 254 22.53 -7.57 2.70
C GLY A 254 22.40 -6.65 1.50
N ARG A 255 23.49 -6.11 0.97
CA ARG A 255 23.48 -5.29 -0.28
C ARG A 255 23.04 -6.12 -1.49
N HIS A 256 23.53 -7.35 -1.59
CA HIS A 256 23.08 -8.26 -2.63
C HIS A 256 21.58 -8.55 -2.51
N MET A 257 21.11 -8.88 -1.31
CA MET A 257 19.69 -9.14 -1.05
C MET A 257 18.81 -7.90 -1.30
N GLN A 258 19.28 -6.70 -0.96
CA GLN A 258 18.59 -5.44 -1.30
C GLN A 258 18.31 -5.31 -2.80
N GLN A 259 19.27 -5.68 -3.66
CA GLN A 259 19.07 -5.67 -5.12
C GLN A 259 17.99 -6.68 -5.55
N ILE A 260 17.92 -7.84 -4.92
CA ILE A 260 16.88 -8.84 -5.17
C ILE A 260 15.50 -8.32 -4.74
N VAL A 261 15.43 -7.68 -3.56
CA VAL A 261 14.19 -7.01 -3.09
C VAL A 261 13.71 -5.98 -4.11
N LEU A 262 14.60 -5.08 -4.55
CA LEU A 262 14.25 -4.06 -5.54
C LEU A 262 13.78 -4.66 -6.86
N ALA A 263 14.49 -5.66 -7.39
CA ALA A 263 14.12 -6.33 -8.64
C ALA A 263 12.75 -7.02 -8.53
N SER A 264 12.46 -7.64 -7.38
CA SER A 264 11.19 -8.31 -7.14
C SER A 264 10.03 -7.33 -7.07
N VAL A 265 10.20 -6.21 -6.35
CA VAL A 265 9.17 -5.18 -6.22
C VAL A 265 8.99 -4.43 -7.55
N ASP A 266 10.07 -4.08 -8.24
CA ASP A 266 10.04 -3.41 -9.55
C ASP A 266 9.27 -4.27 -10.58
N ARG A 267 9.51 -5.57 -10.61
CA ARG A 267 8.78 -6.51 -11.48
C ARG A 267 7.27 -6.47 -11.23
N ILE A 268 6.83 -6.50 -9.96
CA ILE A 268 5.43 -6.44 -9.59
C ILE A 268 4.85 -5.05 -9.89
N ALA A 269 5.57 -3.98 -9.55
CA ALA A 269 5.15 -2.63 -9.84
C ALA A 269 5.03 -2.36 -11.35
N MET A 270 5.96 -2.85 -12.18
CA MET A 270 5.87 -2.77 -13.64
C MET A 270 4.64 -3.50 -14.16
N GLN A 271 4.39 -4.71 -13.69
CA GLN A 271 3.29 -5.54 -14.19
C GLN A 271 1.91 -4.97 -13.81
N TYR A 272 1.75 -4.43 -12.60
CA TYR A 272 0.43 -4.11 -12.03
C TYR A 272 0.18 -2.63 -11.77
N LEU A 273 1.22 -1.79 -11.77
CA LEU A 273 1.11 -0.36 -11.53
C LEU A 273 1.56 0.45 -12.76
N TRP A 274 2.85 0.44 -13.07
CA TRP A 274 3.43 1.35 -14.08
C TRP A 274 2.91 1.10 -15.49
N SER A 275 2.74 -0.17 -15.89
CA SER A 275 2.21 -0.52 -17.22
C SER A 275 0.76 -0.10 -17.47
N ARG A 276 0.04 0.28 -16.41
CA ARG A 276 -1.37 0.64 -16.47
C ARG A 276 -1.62 2.14 -16.35
N LEU A 277 -0.58 2.91 -16.17
CA LEU A 277 -0.64 4.35 -15.95
C LEU A 277 0.03 5.11 -17.09
N ALA A 278 -0.48 6.30 -17.38
CA ALA A 278 0.17 7.21 -18.29
C ALA A 278 1.53 7.69 -17.71
N PRO A 279 2.54 7.99 -18.54
CA PRO A 279 3.89 8.33 -18.08
C PRO A 279 3.97 9.53 -17.12
N ASP A 280 3.09 10.51 -17.27
CA ASP A 280 2.95 11.66 -16.36
C ASP A 280 2.49 11.21 -14.98
N ARG A 281 1.49 10.32 -14.92
CA ARG A 281 1.00 9.74 -13.67
C ARG A 281 2.04 8.88 -12.96
N CYS A 282 2.82 8.11 -13.70
CA CYS A 282 3.93 7.35 -13.13
C CYS A 282 4.93 8.27 -12.43
N ARG A 283 5.25 9.43 -13.04
CA ARG A 283 6.13 10.44 -12.45
C ARG A 283 5.55 11.01 -11.16
N ASP A 284 4.28 11.40 -11.18
CA ASP A 284 3.60 11.97 -10.02
C ASP A 284 3.60 11.00 -8.84
N ILE A 285 3.34 9.72 -9.07
CA ILE A 285 3.37 8.68 -8.03
C ILE A 285 4.78 8.43 -7.52
N ALA A 286 5.78 8.35 -8.40
CA ALA A 286 7.17 8.18 -7.99
C ALA A 286 7.65 9.35 -7.12
N MET A 287 7.24 10.58 -7.44
CA MET A 287 7.55 11.77 -6.65
C MET A 287 6.73 11.89 -5.36
N ALA A 288 5.54 11.30 -5.31
CA ALA A 288 4.66 11.38 -4.15
C ALA A 288 5.35 10.88 -2.87
N GLY A 289 6.16 9.83 -2.96
CA GLY A 289 6.94 9.31 -1.84
C GLY A 289 7.85 10.36 -1.22
N HIS A 290 8.66 11.04 -2.03
CA HIS A 290 9.58 12.09 -1.56
C HIS A 290 8.83 13.26 -0.95
N VAL A 291 7.77 13.74 -1.61
CA VAL A 291 6.97 14.86 -1.14
C VAL A 291 6.30 14.55 0.20
N VAL A 292 5.67 13.38 0.32
CA VAL A 292 5.04 12.91 1.56
C VAL A 292 6.06 12.80 2.69
N MET A 293 7.24 12.23 2.43
CA MET A 293 8.26 12.07 3.46
C MET A 293 8.86 13.41 3.91
N ALA A 294 9.08 14.35 2.99
CA ALA A 294 9.56 15.69 3.32
C ALA A 294 8.57 16.44 4.23
N ASP A 295 7.28 16.39 3.92
CA ASP A 295 6.25 17.00 4.74
C ASP A 295 6.13 16.35 6.14
N LEU A 296 6.17 15.03 6.21
CA LEU A 296 6.12 14.34 7.49
C LEU A 296 7.33 14.70 8.37
N GLN A 297 8.53 14.86 7.80
CA GLN A 297 9.72 15.29 8.51
C GLN A 297 9.60 16.75 9.00
N GLN A 298 9.12 17.65 8.16
CA GLN A 298 8.89 19.04 8.54
C GLN A 298 7.94 19.16 9.73
N ARG A 299 6.83 18.44 9.73
CA ARG A 299 5.86 18.45 10.83
C ARG A 299 6.41 17.87 12.12
N GLU A 300 7.20 16.81 12.04
CA GLU A 300 7.87 16.26 13.22
C GLU A 300 8.81 17.29 13.85
N GLU A 301 9.55 18.03 13.01
CA GLU A 301 10.44 19.08 13.50
C GLU A 301 9.66 20.27 14.09
N GLU A 302 8.60 20.72 13.43
CA GLU A 302 7.72 21.77 13.96
C GLU A 302 7.09 21.37 15.30
N LYS A 303 6.62 20.13 15.42
CA LYS A 303 6.09 19.59 16.68
C LYS A 303 7.17 19.53 17.76
N ARG A 304 8.39 19.11 17.40
CA ARG A 304 9.54 19.08 18.30
C ARG A 304 9.89 20.48 18.82
N LEU A 305 9.98 21.46 17.94
CA LEU A 305 10.25 22.84 18.27
C LEU A 305 9.15 23.45 19.16
N SER A 306 7.90 23.19 18.84
CA SER A 306 6.76 23.60 19.66
C SER A 306 6.80 22.98 21.05
N THR A 307 7.14 21.70 21.17
CA THR A 307 7.30 21.02 22.46
C THR A 307 8.44 21.63 23.26
N LEU A 308 9.59 21.89 22.63
CA LEU A 308 10.75 22.52 23.28
C LEU A 308 10.43 23.92 23.79
N ALA A 309 9.66 24.71 23.03
CA ALA A 309 9.23 26.06 23.45
C ALA A 309 8.26 26.04 24.65
N GLN A 310 7.60 24.92 24.93
CA GLN A 310 6.67 24.75 26.04
C GLN A 310 7.32 24.14 27.30
N LEU A 311 8.59 23.71 27.24
CA LEU A 311 9.29 23.15 28.39
C LEU A 311 9.46 24.21 29.46
N ARG A 312 9.02 23.89 30.66
CA ARG A 312 9.24 24.69 31.87
C ARG A 312 10.25 23.99 32.79
N PRO A 313 11.11 24.74 33.52
CA PRO A 313 11.98 24.11 34.49
C PRO A 313 11.15 23.34 35.50
N LEU A 314 11.58 22.13 35.83
CA LEU A 314 11.02 21.40 36.99
C LEU A 314 11.25 22.24 38.25
N LYS A 315 10.20 22.58 38.98
CA LYS A 315 10.34 23.17 40.30
C LYS A 315 11.05 22.13 41.16
N GLN A 316 12.22 22.52 41.67
CA GLN A 316 12.96 21.77 42.72
C GLN A 316 12.14 21.65 43.98
#